data_87bdb4d2c770eab5e649a505802640bd
#
_entry.id   87bdb4d2c770eab5e649a505802640bd
#
_cell.length_a   1.000
_cell.length_b   1.000
_cell.length_c   1.000
_cell.angle_alpha   90.00
_cell.angle_beta   90.00
_cell.angle_gamma   90.00
#
_symmetry.space_group_name_H-M   'P 1'
#
loop_
_entity.id
_entity.type
_entity.pdbx_description
1 polymer ?
#
loop_
_entity_poly.entity_id
_entity_poly.type
_entity_poly.pdbx_seq_one_letter_code
_entity_poly.pdbx_strand_id
1 'polypeptide(L)'
;MSEVLLKVQGLDVFYGAVHALKGVDLEVRKGEVVTLIGANGAGKSTLLRTISGLVKPRAGAITFDGRDLIKLPPNKIVAAGISHAPEGRAVFANLTVEDNLVLGAYLRKDAAVASDMDRMFGIFPRLKERRKQASGTLSGGEQQMLAIARALMSRPRLLLLDEPSLGLAPLLVKDIFQTIVEINREGMTILLVEQNANQALHVAHRGYVLETGHVALSDTGPNLLANPAVKEAYLGG
;
A
#
# COMPACT_ATOMS: atom_id res chain seq x y z
N MET A 1 -24.16 2.31 -1.29
CA MET A 1 -22.93 1.70 -0.70
C MET A 1 -21.94 1.47 -1.83
N SER A 2 -20.69 1.89 -1.71
CA SER A 2 -19.65 1.66 -2.73
C SER A 2 -19.37 0.15 -2.87
N GLU A 3 -19.09 -0.27 -4.10
CA GLU A 3 -18.82 -1.67 -4.46
C GLU A 3 -17.53 -2.19 -3.81
N VAL A 4 -17.53 -3.44 -3.30
CA VAL A 4 -16.34 -4.09 -2.77
C VAL A 4 -15.38 -4.40 -3.92
N LEU A 5 -14.17 -3.84 -3.87
CA LEU A 5 -13.13 -4.02 -4.88
C LEU A 5 -12.19 -5.18 -4.53
N LEU A 6 -11.74 -5.24 -3.26
CA LEU A 6 -10.92 -6.33 -2.72
C LEU A 6 -11.65 -6.99 -1.57
N LYS A 7 -11.68 -8.33 -1.56
CA LYS A 7 -12.19 -9.12 -0.44
C LYS A 7 -11.21 -10.24 -0.10
N VAL A 8 -10.85 -10.31 1.16
CA VAL A 8 -10.03 -11.37 1.77
C VAL A 8 -10.92 -12.13 2.74
N GLN A 9 -10.93 -13.46 2.70
CA GLN A 9 -11.81 -14.31 3.53
C GLN A 9 -11.04 -15.49 4.09
N GLY A 10 -11.05 -15.61 5.43
CA GLY A 10 -10.49 -16.74 6.16
C GLY A 10 -9.03 -17.01 5.81
N LEU A 11 -8.20 -15.95 5.61
CA LEU A 11 -6.86 -16.09 5.06
C LEU A 11 -5.89 -16.63 6.09
N ASP A 12 -5.31 -17.82 5.81
CA ASP A 12 -4.26 -18.45 6.60
C ASP A 12 -2.93 -18.44 5.84
N VAL A 13 -1.88 -17.89 6.48
CA VAL A 13 -0.54 -17.81 5.89
C VAL A 13 0.50 -18.33 6.88
N PHE A 14 1.43 -19.15 6.37
CA PHE A 14 2.50 -19.75 7.15
C PHE A 14 3.86 -19.44 6.54
N TYR A 15 4.87 -19.22 7.40
CA TYR A 15 6.28 -19.26 7.07
C TYR A 15 6.91 -20.45 7.83
N GLY A 16 7.07 -21.59 7.15
CA GLY A 16 7.44 -22.84 7.82
C GLY A 16 6.43 -23.21 8.91
N ALA A 17 6.87 -23.25 10.17
CA ALA A 17 6.03 -23.53 11.33
C ALA A 17 5.32 -22.27 11.89
N VAL A 18 5.69 -21.07 11.45
CA VAL A 18 5.11 -19.82 11.98
C VAL A 18 3.79 -19.52 11.28
N HIS A 19 2.68 -19.50 12.03
CA HIS A 19 1.35 -19.11 11.56
C HIS A 19 1.24 -17.58 11.59
N ALA A 20 1.51 -16.92 10.46
CA ALA A 20 1.65 -15.48 10.36
C ALA A 20 0.29 -14.76 10.20
N LEU A 21 -0.65 -15.33 9.45
CA LEU A 21 -2.04 -14.85 9.36
C LEU A 21 -2.99 -16.00 9.69
N LYS A 22 -4.03 -15.72 10.47
CA LYS A 22 -4.88 -16.71 11.12
C LYS A 22 -6.35 -16.37 10.91
N GLY A 23 -6.92 -16.86 9.80
CA GLY A 23 -8.31 -16.64 9.43
C GLY A 23 -8.65 -15.17 9.21
N VAL A 24 -7.78 -14.40 8.53
CA VAL A 24 -7.95 -12.96 8.33
C VAL A 24 -9.06 -12.67 7.34
N ASP A 25 -10.03 -11.83 7.74
CA ASP A 25 -11.06 -11.25 6.90
C ASP A 25 -10.85 -9.74 6.74
N LEU A 26 -10.91 -9.24 5.49
CA LEU A 26 -10.75 -7.82 5.18
C LEU A 26 -11.47 -7.48 3.87
N GLU A 27 -12.06 -6.29 3.80
CA GLU A 27 -12.65 -5.76 2.58
C GLU A 27 -12.14 -4.34 2.30
N VAL A 28 -11.94 -4.02 1.02
CA VAL A 28 -11.66 -2.65 0.55
C VAL A 28 -12.66 -2.31 -0.55
N ARG A 29 -13.33 -1.18 -0.41
CA ARG A 29 -14.31 -0.70 -1.38
C ARG A 29 -13.68 0.30 -2.34
N LYS A 30 -14.27 0.46 -3.53
CA LYS A 30 -13.80 1.44 -4.52
C LYS A 30 -13.73 2.85 -3.95
N GLY A 31 -12.61 3.54 -4.18
CA GLY A 31 -12.37 4.91 -3.73
C GLY A 31 -12.11 5.04 -2.23
N GLU A 32 -12.02 3.93 -1.49
CA GLU A 32 -11.77 3.91 -0.05
C GLU A 32 -10.27 3.93 0.26
N VAL A 33 -9.87 4.65 1.31
CA VAL A 33 -8.60 4.43 2.00
C VAL A 33 -8.91 3.52 3.18
N VAL A 34 -8.38 2.31 3.15
CA VAL A 34 -8.44 1.37 4.28
C VAL A 34 -7.04 1.26 4.87
N THR A 35 -6.94 1.36 6.19
CA THR A 35 -5.66 1.14 6.87
C THR A 35 -5.65 -0.15 7.68
N LEU A 36 -4.49 -0.79 7.73
CA LEU A 36 -4.19 -1.92 8.61
C LEU A 36 -3.10 -1.48 9.59
N ILE A 37 -3.45 -1.34 10.84
CA ILE A 37 -2.53 -0.98 11.92
C ILE A 37 -2.25 -2.19 12.81
N GLY A 38 -1.16 -2.14 13.57
CA GLY A 38 -0.75 -3.21 14.48
C GLY A 38 0.75 -3.16 14.78
N ALA A 39 1.18 -3.86 15.80
CA ALA A 39 2.59 -3.95 16.18
C ALA A 39 3.46 -4.60 15.09
N ASN A 40 4.78 -4.42 15.22
CA ASN A 40 5.73 -5.14 14.36
C ASN A 40 5.58 -6.66 14.56
N GLY A 41 5.58 -7.40 13.44
CA GLY A 41 5.34 -8.84 13.46
C GLY A 41 3.86 -9.26 13.55
N ALA A 42 2.90 -8.33 13.60
CA ALA A 42 1.48 -8.66 13.63
C ALA A 42 0.96 -9.35 12.35
N GLY A 43 1.71 -9.29 11.24
CA GLY A 43 1.34 -9.91 9.96
C GLY A 43 0.96 -8.92 8.85
N LYS A 44 1.07 -7.60 9.09
CA LYS A 44 0.66 -6.54 8.17
C LYS A 44 1.27 -6.68 6.76
N SER A 45 2.59 -6.67 6.65
CA SER A 45 3.30 -6.83 5.36
C SER A 45 3.09 -8.21 4.75
N THR A 46 2.86 -9.25 5.58
CA THR A 46 2.49 -10.59 5.10
C THR A 46 1.17 -10.55 4.34
N LEU A 47 0.17 -9.81 4.82
CA LEU A 47 -1.10 -9.66 4.12
C LEU A 47 -0.89 -8.99 2.74
N LEU A 48 -0.16 -7.86 2.68
CA LEU A 48 0.11 -7.18 1.40
C LEU A 48 0.88 -8.07 0.42
N ARG A 49 1.90 -8.79 0.91
CA ARG A 49 2.67 -9.75 0.10
C ARG A 49 1.79 -10.90 -0.42
N THR A 50 0.82 -11.35 0.37
CA THR A 50 -0.10 -12.40 -0.05
C THR A 50 -1.08 -11.89 -1.11
N ILE A 51 -1.65 -10.69 -0.94
CA ILE A 51 -2.50 -10.03 -1.94
C ILE A 51 -1.73 -9.81 -3.26
N SER A 52 -0.45 -9.46 -3.18
CA SER A 52 0.43 -9.27 -4.34
C SER A 52 0.91 -10.58 -4.98
N GLY A 53 0.56 -11.75 -4.43
CA GLY A 53 0.96 -13.06 -4.93
C GLY A 53 2.43 -13.44 -4.65
N LEU A 54 3.13 -12.65 -3.82
CA LEU A 54 4.52 -12.91 -3.42
C LEU A 54 4.61 -14.01 -2.35
N VAL A 55 3.54 -14.20 -1.59
CA VAL A 55 3.39 -15.27 -0.59
C VAL A 55 2.11 -16.03 -0.91
N LYS A 56 2.17 -17.36 -0.88
CA LYS A 56 0.96 -18.18 -1.10
C LYS A 56 0.28 -18.48 0.23
N PRO A 57 -1.04 -18.27 0.34
CA PRO A 57 -1.78 -18.69 1.51
C PRO A 57 -1.92 -20.21 1.56
N ARG A 58 -2.09 -20.74 2.77
CA ARG A 58 -2.42 -22.16 3.00
C ARG A 58 -3.90 -22.43 2.86
N ALA A 59 -4.74 -21.47 3.27
CA ALA A 59 -6.20 -21.53 3.17
C ALA A 59 -6.79 -20.11 3.02
N GLY A 60 -8.08 -20.04 2.72
CA GLY A 60 -8.81 -18.81 2.52
C GLY A 60 -8.97 -18.42 1.06
N ALA A 61 -9.55 -17.25 0.82
CA ALA A 61 -9.79 -16.71 -0.52
C ALA A 61 -9.41 -15.23 -0.60
N ILE A 62 -8.91 -14.81 -1.76
CA ILE A 62 -8.68 -13.39 -2.09
C ILE A 62 -9.34 -13.12 -3.43
N THR A 63 -10.33 -12.24 -3.45
CA THR A 63 -11.00 -11.82 -4.68
C THR A 63 -10.80 -10.33 -4.92
N PHE A 64 -10.51 -9.98 -6.16
CA PHE A 64 -10.37 -8.59 -6.62
C PHE A 64 -11.26 -8.38 -7.83
N ASP A 65 -12.23 -7.48 -7.71
CA ASP A 65 -13.23 -7.22 -8.75
C ASP A 65 -13.91 -8.52 -9.23
N GLY A 66 -14.27 -9.39 -8.27
CA GLY A 66 -14.90 -10.70 -8.53
C GLY A 66 -13.94 -11.79 -9.03
N ARG A 67 -12.65 -11.52 -9.24
CA ARG A 67 -11.64 -12.49 -9.73
C ARG A 67 -10.84 -13.08 -8.58
N ASP A 68 -10.67 -14.40 -8.56
CA ASP A 68 -9.76 -15.08 -7.65
C ASP A 68 -8.30 -14.74 -7.96
N LEU A 69 -7.56 -14.26 -6.95
CA LEU A 69 -6.14 -13.90 -7.07
C LEU A 69 -5.18 -15.02 -6.67
N ILE A 70 -5.61 -16.00 -5.87
CA ILE A 70 -4.70 -16.97 -5.22
C ILE A 70 -3.87 -17.76 -6.24
N LYS A 71 -4.45 -18.07 -7.40
CA LYS A 71 -3.78 -18.82 -8.47
C LYS A 71 -2.99 -17.96 -9.44
N LEU A 72 -3.09 -16.63 -9.33
CA LEU A 72 -2.41 -15.72 -10.26
C LEU A 72 -0.96 -15.49 -9.85
N PRO A 73 -0.02 -15.48 -10.80
CA PRO A 73 1.33 -15.01 -10.54
C PRO A 73 1.36 -13.48 -10.37
N PRO A 74 2.36 -12.89 -9.69
CA PRO A 74 2.42 -11.46 -9.36
C PRO A 74 2.21 -10.53 -10.56
N ASN A 75 2.81 -10.83 -11.72
CA ASN A 75 2.65 -10.00 -12.91
C ASN A 75 1.21 -9.97 -13.46
N LYS A 76 0.42 -11.02 -13.26
CA LYS A 76 -0.99 -11.05 -13.62
C LYS A 76 -1.86 -10.29 -12.61
N ILE A 77 -1.44 -10.25 -11.34
CA ILE A 77 -2.08 -9.44 -10.29
C ILE A 77 -1.88 -7.95 -10.61
N VAL A 78 -0.66 -7.54 -11.00
CA VAL A 78 -0.41 -6.17 -11.48
C VAL A 78 -1.25 -5.86 -12.72
N ALA A 79 -1.32 -6.76 -13.69
CA ALA A 79 -2.15 -6.59 -14.89
C ALA A 79 -3.67 -6.54 -14.58
N ALA A 80 -4.12 -7.13 -13.46
CA ALA A 80 -5.49 -7.02 -12.99
C ALA A 80 -5.79 -5.65 -12.35
N GLY A 81 -4.78 -4.85 -12.02
CA GLY A 81 -4.93 -3.50 -11.47
C GLY A 81 -4.57 -3.37 -10.00
N ILE A 82 -3.74 -4.24 -9.44
CA ILE A 82 -3.19 -4.10 -8.08
C ILE A 82 -1.71 -3.76 -8.21
N SER A 83 -1.27 -2.67 -7.59
CA SER A 83 0.14 -2.31 -7.50
C SER A 83 0.58 -2.20 -6.05
N HIS A 84 1.83 -2.56 -5.77
CA HIS A 84 2.39 -2.60 -4.43
C HIS A 84 3.67 -1.78 -4.36
N ALA A 85 3.70 -0.79 -3.47
CA ALA A 85 4.90 -0.12 -3.01
C ALA A 85 5.33 -0.78 -1.69
N PRO A 86 6.33 -1.68 -1.71
CA PRO A 86 6.71 -2.45 -0.52
C PRO A 86 7.51 -1.60 0.46
N GLU A 87 7.61 -2.07 1.70
CA GLU A 87 8.54 -1.57 2.71
C GLU A 87 9.99 -1.52 2.16
N GLY A 88 10.78 -0.57 2.66
CA GLY A 88 12.18 -0.43 2.28
C GLY A 88 12.39 0.25 0.93
N ARG A 89 11.36 0.94 0.41
CA ARG A 89 11.40 1.78 -0.81
C ARG A 89 11.60 0.99 -2.11
N ALA A 90 12.46 -0.03 -2.11
CA ALA A 90 12.73 -0.98 -3.22
C ALA A 90 12.95 -0.31 -4.59
N VAL A 91 13.63 0.87 -4.63
CA VAL A 91 14.00 1.53 -5.88
C VAL A 91 15.15 0.80 -6.57
N PHE A 92 15.22 0.86 -7.90
CA PHE A 92 16.36 0.35 -8.66
C PHE A 92 17.49 1.38 -8.60
N ALA A 93 18.36 1.25 -7.61
CA ALA A 93 19.34 2.27 -7.21
C ALA A 93 20.26 2.74 -8.35
N ASN A 94 20.65 1.86 -9.25
CA ASN A 94 21.53 2.14 -10.39
C ASN A 94 20.81 2.78 -11.58
N LEU A 95 19.48 2.84 -11.56
CA LEU A 95 18.68 3.45 -12.60
C LEU A 95 18.32 4.89 -12.22
N THR A 96 18.05 5.71 -13.24
CA THR A 96 17.57 7.07 -13.01
C THR A 96 16.14 7.07 -12.43
N VAL A 97 15.70 8.22 -11.92
CA VAL A 97 14.31 8.45 -11.52
C VAL A 97 13.35 8.11 -12.67
N GLU A 98 13.64 8.63 -13.86
CA GLU A 98 12.84 8.38 -15.07
C GLU A 98 12.76 6.90 -15.43
N ASP A 99 13.89 6.18 -15.43
CA ASP A 99 13.91 4.75 -15.74
C ASP A 99 13.11 3.94 -14.72
N ASN A 100 13.16 4.29 -13.43
CA ASN A 100 12.32 3.69 -12.41
C ASN A 100 10.82 3.87 -12.72
N LEU A 101 10.41 5.07 -13.16
CA LEU A 101 9.01 5.33 -13.54
C LEU A 101 8.60 4.52 -14.78
N VAL A 102 9.47 4.46 -15.81
CA VAL A 102 9.23 3.63 -17.02
C VAL A 102 9.02 2.16 -16.64
N LEU A 103 9.84 1.61 -15.73
CA LEU A 103 9.68 0.24 -15.24
C LEU A 103 8.33 0.03 -14.53
N GLY A 104 7.78 1.04 -13.86
CA GLY A 104 6.43 0.97 -13.28
C GLY A 104 5.33 0.73 -14.33
N ALA A 105 5.55 1.18 -15.57
CA ALA A 105 4.66 1.00 -16.71
C ALA A 105 4.99 -0.24 -17.56
N TYR A 106 5.88 -1.14 -17.14
CA TYR A 106 6.42 -2.25 -17.95
C TYR A 106 5.36 -3.12 -18.63
N LEU A 107 4.22 -3.35 -17.98
CA LEU A 107 3.14 -4.16 -18.55
C LEU A 107 2.22 -3.38 -19.51
N ARG A 108 2.42 -2.07 -19.62
CA ARG A 108 1.60 -1.19 -20.46
C ARG A 108 2.22 -1.01 -21.84
N LYS A 109 1.34 -0.87 -22.83
CA LYS A 109 1.72 -0.63 -24.24
C LYS A 109 0.96 0.56 -24.85
N ASP A 110 0.22 1.30 -24.00
CA ASP A 110 -0.56 2.46 -24.45
C ASP A 110 0.30 3.72 -24.58
N ALA A 111 -0.17 4.67 -25.39
CA ALA A 111 0.55 5.92 -25.67
C ALA A 111 0.55 6.91 -24.48
N ALA A 112 -0.21 6.64 -23.42
CA ALA A 112 -0.36 7.55 -22.28
C ALA A 112 0.75 7.42 -21.22
N VAL A 113 1.74 6.52 -21.39
CA VAL A 113 2.84 6.36 -20.43
C VAL A 113 3.61 7.67 -20.23
N ALA A 114 3.84 8.45 -21.29
CA ALA A 114 4.54 9.73 -21.20
C ALA A 114 3.72 10.77 -20.40
N SER A 115 2.42 10.89 -20.67
CA SER A 115 1.55 11.82 -19.92
C SER A 115 1.37 11.41 -18.47
N ASP A 116 1.37 10.11 -18.16
CA ASP A 116 1.34 9.65 -16.77
C ASP A 116 2.64 9.96 -16.05
N MET A 117 3.78 9.87 -16.72
CA MET A 117 5.05 10.31 -16.15
C MET A 117 5.04 11.80 -15.81
N ASP A 118 4.52 12.64 -16.71
CA ASP A 118 4.38 14.07 -16.46
C ASP A 118 3.42 14.33 -15.28
N ARG A 119 2.35 13.55 -15.15
CA ARG A 119 1.47 13.57 -13.99
C ARG A 119 2.21 13.20 -12.70
N MET A 120 3.05 12.16 -12.70
CA MET A 120 3.89 11.80 -11.54
C MET A 120 4.83 12.94 -11.16
N PHE A 121 5.42 13.61 -12.13
CA PHE A 121 6.24 14.80 -11.88
C PHE A 121 5.45 16.02 -11.39
N GLY A 122 4.15 16.08 -11.68
CA GLY A 122 3.23 17.05 -11.08
C GLY A 122 2.95 16.77 -9.61
N ILE A 123 2.67 15.50 -9.26
CA ILE A 123 2.42 15.06 -7.88
C ILE A 123 3.71 15.13 -7.04
N PHE A 124 4.85 14.80 -7.62
CA PHE A 124 6.15 14.76 -6.96
C PHE A 124 7.18 15.68 -7.64
N PRO A 125 7.10 17.02 -7.45
CA PRO A 125 7.98 17.97 -8.16
C PRO A 125 9.48 17.72 -7.93
N ARG A 126 9.87 17.23 -6.73
CA ARG A 126 11.26 16.88 -6.42
C ARG A 126 11.80 15.78 -7.31
N LEU A 127 10.98 14.83 -7.74
CA LEU A 127 11.39 13.79 -8.69
C LEU A 127 11.62 14.37 -10.09
N LYS A 128 10.87 15.42 -10.48
CA LYS A 128 11.08 16.11 -11.76
C LYS A 128 12.44 16.80 -11.81
N GLU A 129 12.79 17.51 -10.72
CA GLU A 129 14.10 18.19 -10.60
C GLU A 129 15.27 17.22 -10.72
N ARG A 130 15.08 15.97 -10.31
CA ARG A 130 16.08 14.90 -10.24
C ARG A 130 15.89 13.81 -11.28
N ARG A 131 15.11 14.08 -12.33
CA ARG A 131 14.67 13.13 -13.36
C ARG A 131 15.77 12.21 -13.87
N LYS A 132 16.96 12.77 -14.14
CA LYS A 132 18.12 12.05 -14.69
C LYS A 132 19.11 11.57 -13.62
N GLN A 133 18.84 11.81 -12.35
CA GLN A 133 19.70 11.40 -11.23
C GLN A 133 19.51 9.91 -10.95
N ALA A 134 20.60 9.21 -10.60
CA ALA A 134 20.55 7.83 -10.13
C ALA A 134 19.74 7.75 -8.81
N SER A 135 18.73 6.90 -8.78
CA SER A 135 17.75 6.88 -7.67
C SER A 135 18.36 6.43 -6.33
N GLY A 136 19.46 5.69 -6.36
CA GLY A 136 20.22 5.33 -5.14
C GLY A 136 20.85 6.53 -4.41
N THR A 137 21.03 7.69 -5.09
CA THR A 137 21.60 8.90 -4.51
C THR A 137 20.55 9.89 -3.99
N LEU A 138 19.27 9.55 -4.10
CA LEU A 138 18.18 10.33 -3.55
C LEU A 138 18.11 10.21 -2.03
N SER A 139 17.54 11.21 -1.37
CA SER A 139 17.17 11.12 0.04
C SER A 139 16.13 10.01 0.28
N GLY A 140 16.04 9.54 1.52
CA GLY A 140 15.05 8.49 1.86
C GLY A 140 13.60 8.84 1.52
N GLY A 141 13.21 10.10 1.72
CA GLY A 141 11.88 10.57 1.35
C GLY A 141 11.65 10.63 -0.16
N GLU A 142 12.64 11.09 -0.93
CA GLU A 142 12.57 11.10 -2.40
C GLU A 142 12.51 9.67 -2.97
N GLN A 143 13.24 8.71 -2.38
CA GLN A 143 13.14 7.30 -2.75
C GLN A 143 11.76 6.73 -2.46
N GLN A 144 11.14 7.11 -1.33
CA GLN A 144 9.79 6.69 -0.98
C GLN A 144 8.75 7.27 -1.97
N MET A 145 8.87 8.57 -2.28
CA MET A 145 8.04 9.20 -3.32
C MET A 145 8.20 8.51 -4.67
N LEU A 146 9.43 8.13 -5.05
CA LEU A 146 9.69 7.40 -6.29
C LEU A 146 9.07 5.99 -6.28
N ALA A 147 9.11 5.28 -5.16
CA ALA A 147 8.47 3.96 -5.03
C ALA A 147 6.95 4.04 -5.22
N ILE A 148 6.30 5.05 -4.63
CA ILE A 148 4.86 5.30 -4.80
C ILE A 148 4.56 5.71 -6.25
N ALA A 149 5.30 6.67 -6.81
CA ALA A 149 5.12 7.12 -8.18
C ALA A 149 5.29 5.97 -9.18
N ARG A 150 6.30 5.12 -9.00
CA ARG A 150 6.51 3.92 -9.82
C ARG A 150 5.33 2.95 -9.74
N ALA A 151 4.77 2.73 -8.56
CA ALA A 151 3.59 1.88 -8.39
C ALA A 151 2.37 2.46 -9.14
N LEU A 152 2.19 3.78 -9.12
CA LEU A 152 1.11 4.49 -9.83
C LEU A 152 1.25 4.44 -11.36
N MET A 153 2.47 4.31 -11.89
CA MET A 153 2.71 4.21 -13.34
C MET A 153 2.03 3.01 -14.00
N SER A 154 1.69 1.96 -13.26
CA SER A 154 0.90 0.83 -13.77
C SER A 154 -0.58 1.16 -13.97
N ARG A 155 -1.07 2.34 -13.59
CA ARG A 155 -2.50 2.73 -13.50
C ARG A 155 -3.33 1.73 -12.69
N PRO A 156 -2.96 1.48 -11.42
CA PRO A 156 -3.67 0.51 -10.61
C PRO A 156 -5.09 1.01 -10.27
N ARG A 157 -5.97 0.06 -9.96
CA ARG A 157 -7.28 0.31 -9.36
C ARG A 157 -7.22 0.21 -7.83
N LEU A 158 -6.20 -0.52 -7.32
CA LEU A 158 -5.87 -0.64 -5.90
C LEU A 158 -4.37 -0.47 -5.71
N LEU A 159 -3.99 0.50 -4.89
CA LEU A 159 -2.61 0.73 -4.48
C LEU A 159 -2.40 0.17 -3.07
N LEU A 160 -1.43 -0.73 -2.93
CA LEU A 160 -0.97 -1.26 -1.66
C LEU A 160 0.27 -0.49 -1.22
N LEU A 161 0.24 0.08 -0.02
CA LEU A 161 1.35 0.83 0.58
C LEU A 161 1.80 0.15 1.88
N ASP A 162 3.06 -0.28 1.92
CA ASP A 162 3.64 -0.99 3.07
C ASP A 162 4.60 -0.07 3.84
N GLU A 163 4.13 0.46 4.96
CA GLU A 163 4.84 1.37 5.87
C GLU A 163 5.54 2.55 5.15
N PRO A 164 4.80 3.33 4.33
CA PRO A 164 5.40 4.38 3.51
C PRO A 164 6.04 5.51 4.33
N SER A 165 5.71 5.67 5.61
CA SER A 165 6.29 6.70 6.47
C SER A 165 7.52 6.24 7.27
N LEU A 166 7.88 4.95 7.21
CA LEU A 166 8.93 4.36 8.04
C LEU A 166 10.30 5.01 7.81
N GLY A 167 10.92 5.46 8.90
CA GLY A 167 12.27 6.04 8.88
C GLY A 167 12.38 7.38 8.16
N LEU A 168 11.27 8.10 8.01
CA LEU A 168 11.25 9.45 7.45
C LEU A 168 11.19 10.53 8.52
N ALA A 169 11.75 11.70 8.20
CA ALA A 169 11.62 12.89 9.04
C ALA A 169 10.14 13.34 9.13
N PRO A 170 9.71 13.96 10.25
CA PRO A 170 8.30 14.30 10.48
C PRO A 170 7.63 15.12 9.37
N LEU A 171 8.39 16.05 8.74
CA LEU A 171 7.86 16.83 7.62
C LEU A 171 7.55 15.95 6.40
N LEU A 172 8.44 15.01 6.07
CA LEU A 172 8.25 14.09 4.94
C LEU A 172 7.11 13.08 5.20
N VAL A 173 6.93 12.66 6.46
CA VAL A 173 5.76 11.85 6.86
C VAL A 173 4.48 12.60 6.51
N LYS A 174 4.37 13.89 6.89
CA LYS A 174 3.21 14.72 6.56
C LYS A 174 2.99 14.80 5.05
N ASP A 175 4.04 15.02 4.27
CA ASP A 175 3.96 15.13 2.80
C ASP A 175 3.46 13.81 2.18
N ILE A 176 3.92 12.65 2.66
CA ILE A 176 3.46 11.34 2.20
C ILE A 176 1.96 11.14 2.48
N PHE A 177 1.49 11.44 3.70
CA PHE A 177 0.08 11.30 4.04
C PHE A 177 -0.79 12.28 3.27
N GLN A 178 -0.32 13.52 3.04
CA GLN A 178 -1.01 14.48 2.18
C GLN A 178 -1.12 13.96 0.75
N THR A 179 -0.05 13.40 0.18
CA THR A 179 -0.07 12.77 -1.13
C THR A 179 -1.06 11.60 -1.19
N ILE A 180 -1.14 10.75 -0.16
CA ILE A 180 -2.12 9.66 -0.07
C ILE A 180 -3.56 10.22 -0.16
N VAL A 181 -3.85 11.30 0.54
CA VAL A 181 -5.16 11.95 0.49
C VAL A 181 -5.44 12.54 -0.90
N GLU A 182 -4.46 13.17 -1.52
CA GLU A 182 -4.61 13.79 -2.85
C GLU A 182 -4.90 12.73 -3.93
N ILE A 183 -4.12 11.65 -4.00
CA ILE A 183 -4.35 10.58 -4.97
C ILE A 183 -5.67 9.83 -4.71
N ASN A 184 -6.09 9.71 -3.46
CA ASN A 184 -7.40 9.13 -3.14
C ASN A 184 -8.56 10.04 -3.60
N ARG A 185 -8.45 11.36 -3.43
CA ARG A 185 -9.45 12.32 -3.95
C ARG A 185 -9.62 12.25 -5.47
N GLU A 186 -8.59 11.83 -6.19
CA GLU A 186 -8.66 11.54 -7.63
C GLU A 186 -9.31 10.17 -7.94
N GLY A 187 -9.82 9.46 -6.92
CA GLY A 187 -10.53 8.19 -7.05
C GLY A 187 -9.70 6.93 -6.84
N MET A 188 -8.41 7.05 -6.44
CA MET A 188 -7.58 5.89 -6.14
C MET A 188 -8.07 5.15 -4.90
N THR A 189 -8.20 3.83 -5.01
CA THR A 189 -8.44 2.94 -3.85
C THR A 189 -7.11 2.57 -3.22
N ILE A 190 -7.00 2.66 -1.91
CA ILE A 190 -5.72 2.46 -1.20
C ILE A 190 -5.91 1.49 -0.03
N LEU A 191 -5.04 0.49 0.07
CA LEU A 191 -4.83 -0.29 1.27
C LEU A 191 -3.45 0.07 1.85
N LEU A 192 -3.48 0.74 3.00
CA LEU A 192 -2.33 1.30 3.68
C LEU A 192 -1.99 0.44 4.90
N VAL A 193 -0.78 -0.05 4.97
CA VAL A 193 -0.22 -0.65 6.18
C VAL A 193 0.71 0.35 6.83
N GLU A 194 0.53 0.61 8.12
CA GLU A 194 1.33 1.58 8.86
C GLU A 194 1.56 1.17 10.31
N GLN A 195 2.72 1.57 10.83
CA GLN A 195 3.02 1.54 12.25
C GLN A 195 2.56 2.84 12.93
N ASN A 196 2.61 3.98 12.23
CA ASN A 196 2.10 5.26 12.70
C ASN A 196 0.57 5.28 12.64
N ALA A 197 -0.05 4.60 13.62
CA ALA A 197 -1.50 4.42 13.68
C ALA A 197 -2.26 5.74 13.69
N ASN A 198 -1.74 6.77 14.37
CA ASN A 198 -2.38 8.07 14.46
C ASN A 198 -2.56 8.69 13.08
N GLN A 199 -1.47 8.83 12.31
CA GLN A 199 -1.53 9.42 10.97
C GLN A 199 -2.37 8.56 10.02
N ALA A 200 -2.22 7.23 10.07
CA ALA A 200 -2.95 6.31 9.21
C ALA A 200 -4.48 6.39 9.42
N LEU A 201 -4.93 6.42 10.68
CA LEU A 201 -6.35 6.49 11.02
C LEU A 201 -6.97 7.86 10.66
N HIS A 202 -6.19 8.96 10.70
CA HIS A 202 -6.67 10.28 10.28
C HIS A 202 -7.00 10.36 8.79
N VAL A 203 -6.30 9.62 7.94
CA VAL A 203 -6.54 9.63 6.49
C VAL A 203 -7.46 8.49 6.03
N ALA A 204 -7.69 7.49 6.88
CA ALA A 204 -8.47 6.31 6.54
C ALA A 204 -9.99 6.52 6.71
N HIS A 205 -10.76 6.01 5.76
CA HIS A 205 -12.20 5.88 5.89
C HIS A 205 -12.55 4.76 6.89
N ARG A 206 -11.76 3.66 6.86
CA ARG A 206 -11.93 2.49 7.70
C ARG A 206 -10.57 1.90 8.06
N GLY A 207 -10.47 1.29 9.24
CA GLY A 207 -9.27 0.62 9.70
C GLY A 207 -9.52 -0.77 10.23
N TYR A 208 -8.47 -1.56 10.22
CA TYR A 208 -8.38 -2.87 10.85
C TYR A 208 -7.19 -2.87 11.80
N VAL A 209 -7.38 -3.40 12.99
CA VAL A 209 -6.30 -3.62 13.97
C VAL A 209 -5.90 -5.08 13.88
N LEU A 210 -4.65 -5.33 13.51
CA LEU A 210 -4.10 -6.68 13.41
C LEU A 210 -3.23 -6.98 14.63
N GLU A 211 -3.55 -8.06 15.33
CA GLU A 211 -2.80 -8.54 16.50
C GLU A 211 -2.45 -10.01 16.34
N THR A 212 -1.15 -10.32 16.36
CA THR A 212 -0.62 -11.70 16.32
C THR A 212 -1.27 -12.55 15.21
N GLY A 213 -1.49 -11.94 14.03
CA GLY A 213 -2.06 -12.61 12.86
C GLY A 213 -3.59 -12.62 12.77
N HIS A 214 -4.32 -12.06 13.72
CA HIS A 214 -5.78 -11.94 13.72
C HIS A 214 -6.24 -10.49 13.56
N VAL A 215 -7.40 -10.27 12.97
CA VAL A 215 -8.10 -8.98 13.05
C VAL A 215 -8.79 -8.90 14.41
N ALA A 216 -8.28 -8.02 15.28
CA ALA A 216 -8.83 -7.81 16.62
C ALA A 216 -10.01 -6.82 16.61
N LEU A 217 -9.91 -5.76 15.81
CA LEU A 217 -10.93 -4.72 15.69
C LEU A 217 -11.04 -4.24 14.24
N SER A 218 -12.23 -3.81 13.85
CA SER A 218 -12.45 -3.08 12.60
C SER A 218 -13.56 -2.07 12.76
N ASP A 219 -13.33 -0.82 12.34
CA ASP A 219 -14.33 0.26 12.39
C ASP A 219 -13.90 1.38 11.43
N THR A 220 -14.66 2.47 11.39
CA THR A 220 -14.25 3.71 10.71
C THR A 220 -13.00 4.30 11.36
N GLY A 221 -12.18 5.03 10.57
CA GLY A 221 -11.00 5.71 11.11
C GLY A 221 -11.30 6.57 12.34
N PRO A 222 -12.31 7.46 12.30
CA PRO A 222 -12.71 8.28 13.46
C PRO A 222 -13.11 7.46 14.70
N ASN A 223 -13.83 6.35 14.53
CA ASN A 223 -14.22 5.49 15.65
C ASN A 223 -13.02 4.80 16.28
N LEU A 224 -12.07 4.30 15.47
CA LEU A 224 -10.83 3.71 15.98
C LEU A 224 -9.95 4.74 16.68
N LEU A 225 -9.87 5.98 16.19
CA LEU A 225 -9.19 7.08 16.88
C LEU A 225 -9.80 7.42 18.24
N ALA A 226 -11.12 7.25 18.38
CA ALA A 226 -11.83 7.49 19.63
C ALA A 226 -11.77 6.30 20.60
N ASN A 227 -11.47 5.08 20.12
CA ASN A 227 -11.50 3.84 20.89
C ASN A 227 -10.41 3.83 22.00
N PRO A 228 -10.76 3.64 23.28
CA PRO A 228 -9.80 3.65 24.39
C PRO A 228 -8.69 2.60 24.24
N ALA A 229 -9.03 1.37 23.84
CA ALA A 229 -8.04 0.30 23.66
C ALA A 229 -7.04 0.60 22.53
N VAL A 230 -7.51 1.22 21.43
CA VAL A 230 -6.64 1.66 20.34
C VAL A 230 -5.74 2.81 20.78
N LYS A 231 -6.27 3.75 21.57
CA LYS A 231 -5.46 4.86 22.13
C LYS A 231 -4.34 4.34 23.00
N GLU A 232 -4.66 3.48 23.95
CA GLU A 232 -3.69 2.91 24.88
C GLU A 232 -2.59 2.10 24.15
N ALA A 233 -2.99 1.24 23.18
CA ALA A 233 -2.06 0.32 22.53
C ALA A 233 -1.23 0.97 21.39
N TYR A 234 -1.78 1.96 20.68
CA TYR A 234 -1.21 2.40 19.38
C TYR A 234 -1.07 3.91 19.20
N LEU A 235 -1.73 4.78 20.02
CA LEU A 235 -1.71 6.23 19.78
C LEU A 235 -0.83 7.00 20.78
N GLY A 236 -0.21 6.30 21.74
CA GLY A 236 0.55 6.94 22.82
C GLY A 236 -0.40 7.68 23.75
N GLY A 237 -0.85 7.03 24.80
CA GLY A 237 -1.66 7.65 25.85
C GLY A 237 -0.93 8.74 26.62
#